data_47d0cf24aa399e3a60edc80780518cca
#
_entry.id   47d0cf24aa399e3a60edc80780518cca
#
_cell.length_a   1.000
_cell.length_b   1.000
_cell.length_c   1.000
_cell.angle_alpha   90.00
_cell.angle_beta   90.00
_cell.angle_gamma   90.00
#
_symmetry.space_group_name_H-M   'P 1'
#
loop_
_entity.id
_entity.type
_entity.pdbx_description
1 polymer ?
#
loop_
_entity_poly.entity_id
_entity_poly.type
_entity_poly.pdbx_seq_one_letter_code
_entity_poly.pdbx_strand_id
1 'polypeptide(L)'
;MKSLRLRILFSVWALVVLSACGGAPSGTSNTATPAVSVPSAIRIGFILATEQEERYQRDKKAFQEAARAEGAEVIFLSSNNDEATQRANVESLLARNVSVLVVQPVNSDNAGVFVEKAHSKGIPIVAYDRMINHPNLDYYAGQNSAEVGRLQAEAALEWLRKRNESGVALILSGQQGHSVAEEITRANIAVLKAAGVPIAAQQYHDAWGTDQALATAENQLVRNPRINVILCNNSGLARGAVQAVGKAGRSGEVFIAGADADKANIEYLLSGEQQLEIYKDEITLAHTAAKLAAALARGTVPEPTSYTDYKDARHIKTILTPVKPVTRENYREIVVEAGPRYEL
;
A
#
# COMPACT_ATOMS: atom_id res chain seq x y z
N MET A 1 6.27 22.12 -69.29
CA MET A 1 7.40 22.04 -70.27
C MET A 1 8.28 20.86 -69.85
N LYS A 2 8.42 19.92 -70.78
CA LYS A 2 9.48 18.89 -71.00
C LYS A 2 9.81 17.98 -69.81
N SER A 3 9.30 16.73 -69.63
CA SER A 3 9.63 15.51 -70.41
C SER A 3 11.13 15.14 -70.43
N LEU A 4 11.49 14.04 -69.80
CA LEU A 4 12.37 13.06 -70.43
C LEU A 4 12.25 11.68 -69.77
N ARG A 5 11.78 10.71 -70.55
CA ARG A 5 11.85 9.27 -70.34
C ARG A 5 13.21 8.78 -70.76
N LEU A 6 13.77 7.79 -70.09
CA LEU A 6 14.71 6.90 -70.74
C LEU A 6 14.50 5.43 -70.24
N ARG A 7 14.09 4.60 -71.16
CA ARG A 7 14.07 3.13 -71.14
C ARG A 7 15.42 2.62 -71.68
N ILE A 8 15.77 1.41 -71.37
CA ILE A 8 16.60 0.42 -72.17
C ILE A 8 17.17 -0.60 -71.14
N LEU A 9 17.26 -1.85 -71.30
CA LEU A 9 16.84 -3.00 -72.14
C LEU A 9 17.49 -4.22 -71.53
N PHE A 10 16.76 -5.31 -71.51
CA PHE A 10 17.09 -6.74 -71.53
C PHE A 10 18.55 -7.19 -71.70
N SER A 11 18.93 -8.23 -70.97
CA SER A 11 19.60 -9.38 -71.60
C SER A 11 19.39 -10.67 -70.80
N VAL A 12 18.71 -11.59 -71.39
CA VAL A 12 18.56 -13.03 -71.09
C VAL A 12 19.85 -13.75 -71.52
N TRP A 13 20.36 -14.61 -70.63
CA TRP A 13 21.19 -15.73 -71.09
C TRP A 13 20.84 -17.00 -70.34
N ALA A 14 20.21 -17.91 -71.00
CA ALA A 14 20.04 -19.32 -70.64
C ALA A 14 21.20 -20.12 -71.13
N LEU A 15 21.71 -21.05 -70.36
CA LEU A 15 22.38 -22.20 -70.84
C LEU A 15 22.19 -23.41 -69.93
N VAL A 16 21.66 -24.44 -70.50
CA VAL A 16 21.45 -25.80 -70.03
C VAL A 16 22.78 -26.58 -70.18
N VAL A 17 23.06 -27.56 -69.29
CA VAL A 17 23.51 -28.92 -69.63
C VAL A 17 23.71 -29.79 -68.37
N LEU A 18 22.93 -30.82 -68.25
CA LEU A 18 23.09 -32.28 -68.08
C LEU A 18 23.99 -32.86 -66.97
N SER A 19 23.27 -33.59 -66.12
CA SER A 19 23.42 -34.99 -65.68
C SER A 19 24.80 -35.60 -65.41
N ALA A 20 24.92 -36.08 -64.11
CA ALA A 20 25.37 -37.48 -63.89
C ALA A 20 25.00 -37.94 -62.44
N CYS A 21 24.57 -39.18 -62.40
CA CYS A 21 24.10 -39.94 -61.24
C CYS A 21 25.16 -40.24 -60.19
N GLY A 22 24.65 -40.43 -58.93
CA GLY A 22 25.24 -41.46 -58.09
C GLY A 22 25.59 -40.94 -56.66
N GLY A 23 24.90 -41.42 -55.65
CA GLY A 23 25.33 -41.32 -54.26
C GLY A 23 24.16 -41.35 -53.26
N ALA A 24 24.07 -42.43 -52.56
CA ALA A 24 23.04 -42.75 -51.59
C ALA A 24 22.86 -41.73 -50.47
N PRO A 25 21.69 -41.67 -49.75
CA PRO A 25 21.37 -40.65 -48.81
C PRO A 25 22.01 -40.90 -47.44
N SER A 26 22.89 -40.02 -47.00
CA SER A 26 23.27 -39.90 -45.62
C SER A 26 22.17 -39.07 -44.91
N GLY A 27 21.32 -39.75 -44.16
CA GLY A 27 20.33 -39.11 -43.31
C GLY A 27 21.03 -38.32 -42.23
N THR A 28 21.13 -37.01 -42.39
CA THR A 28 21.35 -36.08 -41.28
C THR A 28 20.01 -35.85 -40.62
N SER A 29 19.73 -36.61 -39.55
CA SER A 29 18.70 -36.31 -38.62
C SER A 29 19.05 -34.95 -37.97
N ASN A 30 18.42 -33.88 -38.44
CA ASN A 30 18.33 -32.63 -37.69
C ASN A 30 17.53 -32.91 -36.41
N THR A 31 18.22 -33.37 -35.40
CA THR A 31 17.72 -33.26 -34.02
C THR A 31 17.66 -31.78 -33.70
N ALA A 32 16.50 -31.17 -33.96
CA ALA A 32 16.19 -29.86 -33.41
C ALA A 32 16.30 -29.99 -31.88
N THR A 33 17.38 -29.49 -31.30
CA THR A 33 17.49 -29.29 -29.86
C THR A 33 16.25 -28.49 -29.44
N PRO A 34 15.42 -28.99 -28.52
CA PRO A 34 14.28 -28.20 -28.06
C PRO A 34 14.85 -26.89 -27.54
N ALA A 35 14.39 -25.78 -28.11
CA ALA A 35 14.71 -24.45 -27.60
C ALA A 35 14.29 -24.45 -26.14
N VAL A 36 15.26 -24.39 -25.25
CA VAL A 36 14.99 -24.13 -23.79
C VAL A 36 14.31 -22.78 -23.78
N SER A 37 12.99 -22.79 -23.59
CA SER A 37 12.26 -21.56 -23.36
C SER A 37 12.81 -20.97 -22.07
N VAL A 38 13.64 -19.94 -22.19
CA VAL A 38 14.03 -19.12 -21.03
C VAL A 38 12.72 -18.57 -20.46
N PRO A 39 12.37 -18.86 -19.20
CA PRO A 39 11.15 -18.34 -18.62
C PRO A 39 11.17 -16.83 -18.82
N SER A 40 10.12 -16.26 -19.37
CA SER A 40 10.01 -14.80 -19.50
C SER A 40 10.19 -14.20 -18.10
N ALA A 41 11.08 -13.23 -17.95
CA ALA A 41 11.34 -12.60 -16.67
C ALA A 41 10.02 -12.09 -16.07
N ILE A 42 9.74 -12.46 -14.81
CA ILE A 42 8.56 -12.00 -14.11
C ILE A 42 8.66 -10.49 -13.95
N ARG A 43 7.65 -9.75 -14.43
CA ARG A 43 7.56 -8.31 -14.29
C ARG A 43 6.37 -7.94 -13.40
N ILE A 44 6.64 -7.31 -12.27
CA ILE A 44 5.63 -6.85 -11.32
C ILE A 44 5.40 -5.37 -11.55
N GLY A 45 4.17 -4.97 -11.87
CA GLY A 45 3.77 -3.57 -11.85
C GLY A 45 3.43 -3.17 -10.43
N PHE A 46 4.16 -2.22 -9.83
CA PHE A 46 3.89 -1.74 -8.47
C PHE A 46 3.54 -0.25 -8.48
N ILE A 47 2.33 0.08 -8.00
CA ILE A 47 1.81 1.46 -7.96
C ILE A 47 1.53 1.85 -6.51
N LEU A 48 2.16 2.91 -6.05
CA LEU A 48 1.76 3.60 -4.82
C LEU A 48 0.83 4.79 -5.13
N ALA A 49 -0.09 5.06 -4.23
CA ALA A 49 -0.96 6.23 -4.32
C ALA A 49 -0.14 7.51 -4.22
N THR A 50 0.90 7.51 -3.39
CA THR A 50 1.79 8.65 -3.15
C THR A 50 3.15 8.18 -2.63
N GLU A 51 4.14 9.06 -2.66
CA GLU A 51 5.44 8.90 -1.99
C GLU A 51 5.69 10.03 -0.97
N GLN A 52 4.66 10.78 -0.60
CA GLN A 52 4.81 11.95 0.29
C GLN A 52 5.11 11.55 1.74
N GLU A 53 4.47 10.48 2.25
CA GLU A 53 4.77 9.97 3.58
C GLU A 53 6.07 9.18 3.56
N GLU A 54 6.90 9.39 4.58
CA GLU A 54 8.23 8.79 4.72
C GLU A 54 8.21 7.25 4.62
N ARG A 55 7.16 6.62 5.17
CA ARG A 55 7.00 5.17 5.13
C ARG A 55 7.04 4.62 3.69
N TYR A 56 6.44 5.32 2.72
CA TYR A 56 6.32 4.80 1.35
C TYR A 56 7.65 4.71 0.60
N GLN A 57 8.67 5.47 1.01
CA GLN A 57 10.03 5.27 0.50
C GLN A 57 10.60 3.94 0.97
N ARG A 58 10.30 3.54 2.21
CA ARG A 58 10.69 2.25 2.78
C ARG A 58 9.91 1.11 2.15
N ASP A 59 8.58 1.24 2.00
CA ASP A 59 7.73 0.29 1.28
C ASP A 59 8.29 -0.04 -0.11
N LYS A 60 8.55 0.99 -0.91
CA LYS A 60 9.09 0.87 -2.27
C LYS A 60 10.41 0.10 -2.29
N LYS A 61 11.36 0.49 -1.42
CA LYS A 61 12.67 -0.14 -1.35
C LYS A 61 12.55 -1.61 -0.96
N ALA A 62 11.83 -1.91 0.11
CA ALA A 62 11.65 -3.26 0.62
C ALA A 62 10.92 -4.16 -0.39
N PHE A 63 9.89 -3.63 -1.06
CA PHE A 63 9.18 -4.37 -2.10
C PHE A 63 10.10 -4.73 -3.27
N GLN A 64 10.90 -3.78 -3.75
CA GLN A 64 11.83 -4.01 -4.87
C GLN A 64 12.94 -5.01 -4.50
N GLU A 65 13.46 -4.95 -3.27
CA GLU A 65 14.46 -5.90 -2.78
C GLU A 65 13.89 -7.31 -2.68
N ALA A 66 12.70 -7.47 -2.11
CA ALA A 66 12.03 -8.76 -1.99
C ALA A 66 11.64 -9.35 -3.36
N ALA A 67 11.12 -8.53 -4.26
CA ALA A 67 10.79 -8.98 -5.62
C ALA A 67 12.04 -9.45 -6.39
N ARG A 68 13.17 -8.73 -6.24
CA ARG A 68 14.45 -9.15 -6.84
C ARG A 68 14.93 -10.49 -6.29
N ALA A 69 14.78 -10.72 -4.98
CA ALA A 69 15.10 -12.00 -4.36
C ALA A 69 14.26 -13.16 -4.91
N GLU A 70 13.03 -12.86 -5.35
CA GLU A 70 12.14 -13.80 -6.04
C GLU A 70 12.43 -13.91 -7.55
N GLY A 71 13.48 -13.26 -8.07
CA GLY A 71 13.80 -13.26 -9.49
C GLY A 71 12.84 -12.44 -10.37
N ALA A 72 12.16 -11.46 -9.77
CA ALA A 72 11.22 -10.58 -10.48
C ALA A 72 11.79 -9.16 -10.65
N GLU A 73 11.45 -8.54 -11.78
CA GLU A 73 11.66 -7.12 -12.05
C GLU A 73 10.45 -6.31 -11.59
N VAL A 74 10.66 -5.16 -10.97
CA VAL A 74 9.58 -4.25 -10.56
C VAL A 74 9.57 -3.01 -11.44
N ILE A 75 8.44 -2.74 -12.07
CA ILE A 75 8.16 -1.47 -12.73
C ILE A 75 7.32 -0.64 -11.75
N PHE A 76 7.97 0.34 -11.12
CA PHE A 76 7.36 1.18 -10.10
C PHE A 76 6.81 2.49 -10.67
N LEU A 77 5.62 2.89 -10.22
CA LEU A 77 5.00 4.19 -10.53
C LEU A 77 4.35 4.77 -9.26
N SER A 78 4.34 6.10 -9.15
CA SER A 78 3.61 6.83 -8.11
C SER A 78 2.50 7.67 -8.74
N SER A 79 1.39 7.81 -8.03
CA SER A 79 0.20 8.51 -8.54
C SER A 79 -0.02 9.88 -7.90
N ASN A 80 0.83 10.29 -6.95
CA ASN A 80 0.79 11.60 -6.29
C ASN A 80 -0.60 11.99 -5.72
N ASN A 81 -1.32 10.98 -5.19
CA ASN A 81 -2.70 11.10 -4.71
C ASN A 81 -3.72 11.59 -5.76
N ASP A 82 -3.43 11.39 -7.06
CA ASP A 82 -4.31 11.75 -8.16
C ASP A 82 -4.88 10.51 -8.85
N GLU A 83 -6.22 10.39 -8.87
CA GLU A 83 -6.91 9.24 -9.44
C GLU A 83 -6.75 9.14 -10.97
N ALA A 84 -6.64 10.28 -11.68
CA ALA A 84 -6.46 10.26 -13.13
C ALA A 84 -5.05 9.78 -13.48
N THR A 85 -4.03 10.24 -12.76
CA THR A 85 -2.66 9.75 -12.85
C THR A 85 -2.58 8.26 -12.53
N GLN A 86 -3.29 7.79 -11.49
CA GLN A 86 -3.31 6.37 -11.15
C GLN A 86 -3.91 5.51 -12.26
N ARG A 87 -4.99 5.97 -12.89
CA ARG A 87 -5.61 5.30 -14.04
C ARG A 87 -4.63 5.19 -15.21
N ALA A 88 -3.94 6.27 -15.56
CA ALA A 88 -2.93 6.29 -16.61
C ALA A 88 -1.75 5.34 -16.28
N ASN A 89 -1.32 5.30 -15.02
CA ASN A 89 -0.28 4.40 -14.54
C ASN A 89 -0.67 2.93 -14.71
N VAL A 90 -1.90 2.54 -14.33
CA VAL A 90 -2.42 1.18 -14.52
C VAL A 90 -2.43 0.82 -16.00
N GLU A 91 -2.96 1.68 -16.86
CA GLU A 91 -2.99 1.44 -18.31
C GLU A 91 -1.59 1.29 -18.91
N SER A 92 -0.64 2.12 -18.47
CA SER A 92 0.77 2.03 -18.88
C SER A 92 1.39 0.68 -18.50
N LEU A 93 1.17 0.20 -17.27
CA LEU A 93 1.70 -1.10 -16.83
C LEU A 93 1.06 -2.27 -17.58
N LEU A 94 -0.25 -2.23 -17.78
CA LEU A 94 -0.96 -3.24 -18.57
C LEU A 94 -0.49 -3.28 -20.03
N ALA A 95 -0.12 -2.14 -20.61
CA ALA A 95 0.46 -2.07 -21.95
C ALA A 95 1.90 -2.63 -22.03
N ARG A 96 2.62 -2.59 -20.90
CA ARG A 96 3.98 -3.18 -20.78
C ARG A 96 3.97 -4.67 -20.49
N ASN A 97 2.80 -5.34 -20.52
CA ASN A 97 2.63 -6.77 -20.27
C ASN A 97 3.29 -7.22 -18.95
N VAL A 98 2.97 -6.54 -17.83
CA VAL A 98 3.35 -7.01 -16.51
C VAL A 98 2.68 -8.34 -16.21
N SER A 99 3.32 -9.19 -15.40
CA SER A 99 2.80 -10.50 -15.01
C SER A 99 1.75 -10.41 -13.88
N VAL A 100 1.81 -9.36 -13.10
CA VAL A 100 0.89 -9.06 -11.99
C VAL A 100 0.89 -7.56 -11.71
N LEU A 101 -0.25 -7.03 -11.27
CA LEU A 101 -0.36 -5.67 -10.75
C LEU A 101 -0.43 -5.70 -9.22
N VAL A 102 0.31 -4.79 -8.57
CA VAL A 102 0.19 -4.49 -7.14
C VAL A 102 -0.12 -3.01 -7.01
N VAL A 103 -1.26 -2.68 -6.44
CA VAL A 103 -1.79 -1.30 -6.43
C VAL A 103 -2.22 -0.89 -5.04
N GLN A 104 -1.62 0.20 -4.54
CA GLN A 104 -2.19 0.95 -3.43
C GLN A 104 -3.16 1.98 -4.03
N PRO A 105 -4.47 1.83 -3.85
CA PRO A 105 -5.43 2.73 -4.50
C PRO A 105 -5.39 4.14 -3.90
N VAL A 106 -5.56 5.16 -4.74
CA VAL A 106 -5.83 6.53 -4.28
C VAL A 106 -7.20 6.62 -3.65
N ASN A 107 -8.17 5.92 -4.21
CA ASN A 107 -9.52 5.79 -3.67
C ASN A 107 -9.96 4.32 -3.77
N SER A 108 -10.34 3.73 -2.64
CA SER A 108 -10.69 2.31 -2.55
C SER A 108 -11.92 1.93 -3.37
N ASP A 109 -12.93 2.82 -3.44
CA ASP A 109 -14.18 2.56 -4.18
C ASP A 109 -14.00 2.72 -5.69
N ASN A 110 -13.29 3.77 -6.11
CA ASN A 110 -13.11 4.07 -7.53
C ASN A 110 -12.09 3.16 -8.22
N ALA A 111 -11.22 2.50 -7.47
CA ALA A 111 -10.18 1.62 -7.99
C ALA A 111 -10.71 0.28 -8.53
N GLY A 112 -11.98 -0.07 -8.29
CA GLY A 112 -12.57 -1.32 -8.76
C GLY A 112 -12.39 -1.55 -10.27
N VAL A 113 -12.42 -0.48 -11.07
CA VAL A 113 -12.19 -0.54 -12.52
C VAL A 113 -10.82 -1.12 -12.89
N PHE A 114 -9.83 -1.08 -12.00
CA PHE A 114 -8.49 -1.64 -12.25
C PHE A 114 -8.51 -3.17 -12.23
N VAL A 115 -9.38 -3.77 -11.41
CA VAL A 115 -9.59 -5.22 -11.35
C VAL A 115 -10.13 -5.71 -12.70
N GLU A 116 -11.17 -5.06 -13.21
CA GLU A 116 -11.75 -5.42 -14.50
C GLU A 116 -10.75 -5.28 -15.66
N LYS A 117 -9.99 -4.17 -15.69
CA LYS A 117 -8.96 -3.94 -16.70
C LYS A 117 -7.82 -4.97 -16.65
N ALA A 118 -7.34 -5.34 -15.46
CA ALA A 118 -6.31 -6.34 -15.28
C ALA A 118 -6.80 -7.71 -15.73
N HIS A 119 -8.00 -8.12 -15.28
CA HIS A 119 -8.60 -9.40 -15.64
C HIS A 119 -8.92 -9.52 -17.13
N SER A 120 -9.31 -8.43 -17.81
CA SER A 120 -9.50 -8.45 -19.28
C SER A 120 -8.23 -8.83 -20.06
N LYS A 121 -7.07 -8.73 -19.42
CA LYS A 121 -5.75 -9.14 -19.96
C LYS A 121 -5.20 -10.42 -19.32
N GLY A 122 -5.96 -11.07 -18.44
CA GLY A 122 -5.52 -12.25 -17.71
C GLY A 122 -4.43 -11.95 -16.66
N ILE A 123 -4.32 -10.71 -16.21
CA ILE A 123 -3.31 -10.25 -15.25
C ILE A 123 -3.94 -10.23 -13.86
N PRO A 124 -3.41 -10.97 -12.85
CA PRO A 124 -3.87 -10.88 -11.48
C PRO A 124 -3.52 -9.54 -10.85
N ILE A 125 -4.36 -9.11 -9.89
CA ILE A 125 -4.21 -7.83 -9.20
C ILE A 125 -4.26 -8.01 -7.68
N VAL A 126 -3.29 -7.39 -6.99
CA VAL A 126 -3.18 -7.33 -5.54
C VAL A 126 -3.42 -5.90 -5.07
N ALA A 127 -4.38 -5.70 -4.18
CA ALA A 127 -4.49 -4.45 -3.44
C ALA A 127 -3.40 -4.42 -2.35
N TYR A 128 -2.66 -3.33 -2.27
CA TYR A 128 -1.56 -3.13 -1.33
C TYR A 128 -1.91 -2.06 -0.31
N ASP A 129 -1.73 -2.35 0.99
CA ASP A 129 -1.97 -1.43 2.11
C ASP A 129 -3.45 -0.96 2.22
N ARG A 130 -4.01 -0.44 1.13
CA ARG A 130 -5.41 -0.01 1.02
C ARG A 130 -6.19 -0.98 0.16
N MET A 131 -7.40 -1.33 0.61
CA MET A 131 -8.29 -2.24 -0.10
C MET A 131 -8.76 -1.63 -1.43
N ILE A 132 -8.90 -2.46 -2.47
CA ILE A 132 -9.69 -2.14 -3.65
C ILE A 132 -11.07 -2.77 -3.48
N ASN A 133 -12.11 -1.94 -3.40
CA ASN A 133 -13.47 -2.38 -3.15
C ASN A 133 -14.10 -3.01 -4.41
N HIS A 134 -13.70 -4.26 -4.70
CA HIS A 134 -14.22 -5.01 -5.84
C HIS A 134 -14.37 -6.51 -5.54
N PRO A 135 -15.51 -7.15 -5.91
CA PRO A 135 -15.79 -8.54 -5.53
C PRO A 135 -14.86 -9.58 -6.16
N ASN A 136 -14.17 -9.24 -7.24
CA ASN A 136 -13.26 -10.13 -7.94
C ASN A 136 -11.79 -9.74 -7.73
N LEU A 137 -11.46 -8.94 -6.72
CA LEU A 137 -10.08 -8.71 -6.36
C LEU A 137 -9.40 -10.05 -6.01
N ASP A 138 -8.22 -10.31 -6.57
CA ASP A 138 -7.53 -11.59 -6.36
C ASP A 138 -7.00 -11.70 -4.94
N TYR A 139 -6.30 -10.63 -4.44
CA TYR A 139 -5.76 -10.57 -3.09
C TYR A 139 -5.75 -9.14 -2.54
N TYR A 140 -5.88 -9.07 -1.23
CA TYR A 140 -5.53 -7.89 -0.44
C TYR A 140 -4.34 -8.22 0.47
N ALA A 141 -3.26 -7.44 0.38
CA ALA A 141 -2.13 -7.46 1.29
C ALA A 141 -2.11 -6.16 2.09
N GLY A 142 -2.33 -6.24 3.38
CA GLY A 142 -2.48 -5.07 4.23
C GLY A 142 -2.08 -5.31 5.68
N GLN A 143 -2.33 -4.32 6.50
CA GLN A 143 -2.17 -4.38 7.94
C GLN A 143 -3.55 -4.40 8.60
N ASN A 144 -3.63 -4.92 9.83
CA ASN A 144 -4.92 -5.01 10.52
C ASN A 144 -5.37 -3.62 11.02
N SER A 145 -5.98 -2.84 10.13
CA SER A 145 -6.44 -1.48 10.42
C SER A 145 -7.51 -1.42 11.50
N ALA A 146 -8.39 -2.39 11.55
CA ALA A 146 -9.39 -2.48 12.62
C ALA A 146 -8.72 -2.67 13.99
N GLU A 147 -7.65 -3.49 14.04
CA GLU A 147 -6.86 -3.69 15.26
C GLU A 147 -6.12 -2.42 15.68
N VAL A 148 -5.61 -1.61 14.73
CA VAL A 148 -5.03 -0.28 15.04
C VAL A 148 -6.02 0.56 15.83
N GLY A 149 -7.23 0.73 15.31
CA GLY A 149 -8.26 1.54 15.97
C GLY A 149 -8.68 0.96 17.32
N ARG A 150 -8.81 -0.37 17.42
CA ARG A 150 -9.13 -1.05 18.67
C ARG A 150 -8.07 -0.78 19.74
N LEU A 151 -6.80 -1.00 19.42
CA LEU A 151 -5.67 -0.80 20.34
C LEU A 151 -5.54 0.65 20.80
N GLN A 152 -5.74 1.62 19.90
CA GLN A 152 -5.71 3.04 20.25
C GLN A 152 -6.79 3.39 21.29
N ALA A 153 -8.03 2.96 21.03
CA ALA A 153 -9.15 3.29 21.90
C ALA A 153 -9.06 2.55 23.25
N GLU A 154 -8.68 1.28 23.26
CA GLU A 154 -8.47 0.52 24.50
C GLU A 154 -7.37 1.12 25.38
N ALA A 155 -6.24 1.56 24.77
CA ALA A 155 -5.19 2.24 25.51
C ALA A 155 -5.66 3.58 26.09
N ALA A 156 -6.50 4.33 25.37
CA ALA A 156 -7.11 5.55 25.88
C ALA A 156 -8.01 5.27 27.10
N LEU A 157 -8.84 4.23 27.03
CA LEU A 157 -9.69 3.82 28.15
C LEU A 157 -8.86 3.40 29.38
N GLU A 158 -7.79 2.67 29.18
CA GLU A 158 -6.89 2.28 30.25
C GLU A 158 -6.19 3.49 30.88
N TRP A 159 -5.76 4.46 30.06
CA TRP A 159 -5.15 5.70 30.52
C TRP A 159 -6.14 6.53 31.37
N LEU A 160 -7.40 6.69 30.93
CA LEU A 160 -8.46 7.37 31.67
C LEU A 160 -8.75 6.65 33.01
N ARG A 161 -8.86 5.31 32.98
CA ARG A 161 -9.10 4.50 34.18
C ARG A 161 -8.00 4.68 35.22
N LYS A 162 -6.72 4.68 34.81
CA LYS A 162 -5.58 4.89 35.72
C LYS A 162 -5.60 6.25 36.39
N ARG A 163 -6.18 7.24 35.71
CA ARG A 163 -6.29 8.63 36.23
C ARG A 163 -7.61 8.89 36.93
N ASN A 164 -8.53 7.94 36.97
CA ASN A 164 -9.89 8.09 37.45
C ASN A 164 -10.61 9.29 36.81
N GLU A 165 -10.45 9.46 35.51
CA GLU A 165 -10.99 10.56 34.71
C GLU A 165 -12.09 10.10 33.76
N SER A 166 -13.08 10.96 33.51
CA SER A 166 -14.04 10.79 32.42
C SER A 166 -13.42 11.26 31.10
N GLY A 167 -13.65 10.49 30.01
CA GLY A 167 -13.14 10.82 28.68
C GLY A 167 -14.09 11.66 27.85
N VAL A 168 -13.52 12.54 27.01
CA VAL A 168 -14.17 13.16 25.86
C VAL A 168 -13.18 13.05 24.69
N ALA A 169 -13.58 12.36 23.63
CA ALA A 169 -12.69 12.02 22.54
C ALA A 169 -12.84 12.93 21.30
N LEU A 170 -11.72 13.21 20.65
CA LEU A 170 -11.62 13.72 19.27
C LEU A 170 -10.98 12.64 18.39
N ILE A 171 -11.52 12.41 17.20
CA ILE A 171 -10.94 11.48 16.22
C ILE A 171 -10.49 12.26 14.99
N LEU A 172 -9.18 12.21 14.71
CA LEU A 172 -8.58 12.77 13.52
C LEU A 172 -8.35 11.65 12.52
N SER A 173 -9.23 11.56 11.53
CA SER A 173 -9.24 10.51 10.53
C SER A 173 -8.39 10.90 9.33
N GLY A 174 -7.81 9.91 8.65
CA GLY A 174 -7.12 10.10 7.38
C GLY A 174 -8.05 10.55 6.26
N GLN A 175 -7.68 10.34 5.02
CA GLN A 175 -8.51 10.77 3.89
C GLN A 175 -9.77 9.91 3.77
N GLN A 176 -10.89 10.56 3.52
CA GLN A 176 -12.15 9.88 3.22
C GLN A 176 -12.02 9.05 1.93
N GLY A 177 -12.64 7.86 1.90
CA GLY A 177 -12.53 6.92 0.79
C GLY A 177 -11.27 6.04 0.82
N HIS A 178 -10.39 6.20 1.83
CA HIS A 178 -9.31 5.26 2.09
C HIS A 178 -9.76 4.20 3.10
N SER A 179 -9.78 2.94 2.70
CA SER A 179 -10.22 1.82 3.56
C SER A 179 -9.52 1.81 4.93
N VAL A 180 -8.21 2.06 4.95
CA VAL A 180 -7.42 2.14 6.19
C VAL A 180 -7.96 3.21 7.15
N ALA A 181 -8.22 4.42 6.65
CA ALA A 181 -8.77 5.51 7.47
C ALA A 181 -10.16 5.17 8.02
N GLU A 182 -11.00 4.58 7.18
CA GLU A 182 -12.36 4.22 7.56
C GLU A 182 -12.40 3.08 8.59
N GLU A 183 -11.57 2.06 8.42
CA GLU A 183 -11.48 0.93 9.34
C GLU A 183 -10.96 1.33 10.71
N ILE A 184 -9.85 2.09 10.78
CA ILE A 184 -9.31 2.61 12.05
C ILE A 184 -10.36 3.46 12.76
N THR A 185 -10.97 4.41 12.04
CA THR A 185 -11.99 5.31 12.58
C THR A 185 -13.20 4.54 13.10
N ARG A 186 -13.68 3.57 12.33
CA ARG A 186 -14.82 2.72 12.72
C ARG A 186 -14.53 1.94 14.01
N ALA A 187 -13.33 1.37 14.13
CA ALA A 187 -12.91 0.63 15.31
C ALA A 187 -12.75 1.55 16.54
N ASN A 188 -12.13 2.73 16.37
CA ASN A 188 -12.08 3.76 17.43
C ASN A 188 -13.48 4.09 17.95
N ILE A 189 -14.42 4.41 17.05
CA ILE A 189 -15.80 4.77 17.40
C ILE A 189 -16.51 3.61 18.11
N ALA A 190 -16.35 2.39 17.64
CA ALA A 190 -17.01 1.22 18.21
C ALA A 190 -16.58 1.00 19.67
N VAL A 191 -15.28 1.02 19.96
CA VAL A 191 -14.73 0.84 21.32
C VAL A 191 -15.12 1.98 22.25
N LEU A 192 -14.97 3.24 21.81
CA LEU A 192 -15.33 4.41 22.63
C LEU A 192 -16.83 4.43 22.96
N LYS A 193 -17.68 4.13 21.98
CA LYS A 193 -19.14 4.07 22.20
C LYS A 193 -19.53 2.94 23.16
N ALA A 194 -18.93 1.75 23.01
CA ALA A 194 -19.19 0.64 23.94
C ALA A 194 -18.81 0.96 25.38
N ALA A 195 -17.78 1.81 25.59
CA ALA A 195 -17.34 2.28 26.89
C ALA A 195 -18.10 3.54 27.37
N GLY A 196 -19.06 4.07 26.62
CA GLY A 196 -19.80 5.26 26.97
C GLY A 196 -19.00 6.57 26.92
N VAL A 197 -17.86 6.59 26.21
CA VAL A 197 -17.04 7.80 26.05
C VAL A 197 -17.61 8.68 24.95
N PRO A 198 -18.01 9.93 25.24
CA PRO A 198 -18.50 10.87 24.25
C PRO A 198 -17.43 11.21 23.20
N ILE A 199 -17.83 11.24 21.93
CA ILE A 199 -16.99 11.72 20.84
C ILE A 199 -17.42 13.14 20.50
N ALA A 200 -16.57 14.12 20.81
CA ALA A 200 -16.85 15.53 20.55
C ALA A 200 -16.88 15.85 19.05
N ALA A 201 -15.97 15.26 18.30
CA ALA A 201 -15.92 15.35 16.84
C ALA A 201 -15.13 14.19 16.25
N GLN A 202 -15.43 13.90 14.98
CA GLN A 202 -14.63 13.08 14.09
C GLN A 202 -14.51 13.82 12.76
N GLN A 203 -13.30 13.95 12.21
CA GLN A 203 -13.07 14.66 10.97
C GLN A 203 -12.05 13.94 10.11
N TYR A 204 -12.34 13.85 8.80
CA TYR A 204 -11.41 13.39 7.78
C TYR A 204 -10.50 14.53 7.33
N HIS A 205 -9.27 14.18 6.91
CA HIS A 205 -8.24 15.13 6.48
C HIS A 205 -7.68 14.69 5.14
N ASP A 206 -7.85 15.55 4.13
CA ASP A 206 -7.38 15.28 2.79
C ASP A 206 -5.85 15.10 2.76
N ALA A 207 -5.41 14.14 1.95
CA ALA A 207 -4.00 13.74 1.86
C ALA A 207 -3.31 13.47 3.22
N TRP A 208 -4.09 13.11 4.27
CA TRP A 208 -3.59 12.86 5.63
C TRP A 208 -2.83 14.07 6.23
N GLY A 209 -3.28 15.28 5.90
CA GLY A 209 -2.57 16.53 6.14
C GLY A 209 -2.37 16.88 7.61
N THR A 210 -1.10 16.97 8.04
CA THR A 210 -0.71 17.35 9.41
C THR A 210 -1.22 18.75 9.79
N ASP A 211 -1.11 19.73 8.88
CA ASP A 211 -1.55 21.11 9.15
C ASP A 211 -3.08 21.21 9.29
N GLN A 212 -3.81 20.42 8.54
CA GLN A 212 -5.27 20.31 8.64
C GLN A 212 -5.66 19.71 10.01
N ALA A 213 -4.95 18.65 10.44
CA ALA A 213 -5.16 18.01 11.73
C ALA A 213 -4.85 18.97 12.90
N LEU A 214 -3.76 19.75 12.79
CA LEU A 214 -3.43 20.82 13.73
C LEU A 214 -4.58 21.83 13.85
N ALA A 215 -5.04 22.38 12.75
CA ALA A 215 -6.13 23.36 12.74
C ALA A 215 -7.43 22.77 13.29
N THR A 216 -7.75 21.52 12.96
CA THR A 216 -8.93 20.81 13.50
C THR A 216 -8.81 20.65 15.02
N ALA A 217 -7.65 20.18 15.51
CA ALA A 217 -7.44 19.96 16.95
C ALA A 217 -7.49 21.29 17.73
N GLU A 218 -6.83 22.36 17.26
CA GLU A 218 -6.90 23.69 17.87
C GLU A 218 -8.36 24.18 18.00
N ASN A 219 -9.12 24.10 16.91
CA ASN A 219 -10.52 24.53 16.91
C ASN A 219 -11.39 23.70 17.86
N GLN A 220 -11.18 22.39 17.91
CA GLN A 220 -11.98 21.52 18.78
C GLN A 220 -11.61 21.67 20.25
N LEU A 221 -10.34 21.86 20.60
CA LEU A 221 -9.91 22.14 21.97
C LEU A 221 -10.48 23.46 22.52
N VAL A 222 -10.58 24.47 21.66
CA VAL A 222 -11.23 25.78 22.05
C VAL A 222 -12.73 25.57 22.23
N ARG A 223 -13.41 24.88 21.35
CA ARG A 223 -14.86 24.64 21.41
C ARG A 223 -15.27 23.74 22.57
N ASN A 224 -14.44 22.75 22.89
CA ASN A 224 -14.68 21.80 23.96
C ASN A 224 -13.40 21.55 24.78
N PRO A 225 -13.09 22.38 25.79
CA PRO A 225 -11.89 22.22 26.64
C PRO A 225 -11.86 20.91 27.44
N ARG A 226 -12.96 20.14 27.48
CA ARG A 226 -13.01 18.85 28.17
C ARG A 226 -12.40 17.70 27.33
N ILE A 227 -12.06 17.94 26.05
CA ILE A 227 -11.37 16.92 25.23
C ILE A 227 -10.05 16.55 25.91
N ASN A 228 -9.92 15.28 26.29
CA ASN A 228 -8.73 14.71 26.94
C ASN A 228 -8.27 13.39 26.28
N VAL A 229 -8.88 13.01 25.13
CA VAL A 229 -8.46 11.91 24.28
C VAL A 229 -8.47 12.36 22.83
N ILE A 230 -7.36 12.17 22.11
CA ILE A 230 -7.27 12.41 20.66
C ILE A 230 -6.72 11.15 20.00
N LEU A 231 -7.53 10.52 19.14
CA LEU A 231 -7.15 9.34 18.37
C LEU A 231 -6.90 9.72 16.92
N CYS A 232 -5.70 9.43 16.42
CA CYS A 232 -5.24 9.82 15.10
C CYS A 232 -4.95 8.59 14.24
N ASN A 233 -5.42 8.57 13.01
CA ASN A 233 -5.26 7.41 12.14
C ASN A 233 -3.79 7.15 11.75
N ASN A 234 -2.92 8.15 11.82
CA ASN A 234 -1.48 8.00 11.56
C ASN A 234 -0.61 8.95 12.39
N SER A 235 0.71 8.80 12.26
CA SER A 235 1.71 9.65 12.92
C SER A 235 1.62 11.11 12.47
N GLY A 236 1.36 11.38 11.18
CA GLY A 236 1.23 12.73 10.64
C GLY A 236 0.12 13.53 11.33
N LEU A 237 -1.07 12.94 11.45
CA LEU A 237 -2.21 13.55 12.15
C LEU A 237 -1.93 13.70 13.64
N ALA A 238 -1.24 12.73 14.26
CA ALA A 238 -0.85 12.80 15.66
C ALA A 238 0.13 13.94 15.94
N ARG A 239 1.07 14.23 15.02
CA ARG A 239 1.94 15.42 15.10
C ARG A 239 1.13 16.72 15.16
N GLY A 240 0.11 16.85 14.32
CA GLY A 240 -0.81 17.99 14.39
C GLY A 240 -1.52 18.10 15.73
N ALA A 241 -2.01 16.98 16.28
CA ALA A 241 -2.64 16.92 17.58
C ALA A 241 -1.69 17.33 18.73
N VAL A 242 -0.44 16.80 18.73
CA VAL A 242 0.58 17.14 19.74
C VAL A 242 0.87 18.64 19.72
N GLN A 243 1.05 19.24 18.55
CA GLN A 243 1.27 20.68 18.43
C GLN A 243 0.09 21.50 18.94
N ALA A 244 -1.15 21.11 18.64
CA ALA A 244 -2.36 21.80 19.11
C ALA A 244 -2.48 21.76 20.65
N VAL A 245 -2.24 20.57 21.23
CA VAL A 245 -2.27 20.37 22.68
C VAL A 245 -1.15 21.15 23.37
N GLY A 246 0.05 21.17 22.77
CA GLY A 246 1.18 21.96 23.24
C GLY A 246 0.88 23.47 23.26
N LYS A 247 0.32 24.02 22.17
CA LYS A 247 -0.13 25.43 22.10
C LYS A 247 -1.22 25.76 23.13
N ALA A 248 -2.07 24.79 23.45
CA ALA A 248 -3.08 24.94 24.49
C ALA A 248 -2.51 24.83 25.94
N GLY A 249 -1.20 24.58 26.10
CA GLY A 249 -0.54 24.40 27.38
C GLY A 249 -0.92 23.10 28.10
N ARG A 250 -1.39 22.10 27.39
CA ARG A 250 -1.96 20.86 27.95
C ARG A 250 -1.16 19.60 27.65
N SER A 251 0.14 19.75 27.30
CA SER A 251 1.03 18.60 27.07
C SER A 251 1.03 17.65 28.27
N GLY A 252 0.85 16.35 28.01
CA GLY A 252 0.74 15.31 29.04
C GLY A 252 -0.61 15.20 29.75
N GLU A 253 -1.55 16.15 29.56
CA GLU A 253 -2.91 16.13 30.12
C GLU A 253 -3.93 15.52 29.13
N VAL A 254 -3.57 15.34 27.87
CA VAL A 254 -4.42 14.78 26.82
C VAL A 254 -3.75 13.50 26.32
N PHE A 255 -4.51 12.40 26.31
CA PHE A 255 -4.06 11.16 25.65
C PHE A 255 -4.05 11.35 24.14
N ILE A 256 -2.91 11.12 23.51
CA ILE A 256 -2.77 11.18 22.05
C ILE A 256 -2.24 9.84 21.56
N ALA A 257 -2.96 9.23 20.62
CA ALA A 257 -2.52 8.03 19.90
C ALA A 257 -2.37 8.31 18.43
N GLY A 258 -1.31 7.78 17.83
CA GLY A 258 -1.06 7.74 16.39
C GLY A 258 -0.84 6.33 15.87
N ALA A 259 -0.42 6.21 14.61
CA ALA A 259 0.02 4.97 14.00
C ALA A 259 1.08 5.25 12.93
N ASP A 260 1.92 4.29 12.63
CA ASP A 260 3.11 4.23 11.78
C ASP A 260 4.43 4.29 12.56
N ALA A 261 4.43 4.88 13.76
CA ALA A 261 5.60 5.06 14.61
C ALA A 261 6.73 5.85 13.91
N ASP A 262 6.40 6.98 13.28
CA ASP A 262 7.39 7.87 12.67
C ASP A 262 8.38 8.42 13.72
N LYS A 263 9.62 8.74 13.31
CA LYS A 263 10.68 9.19 14.21
C LYS A 263 10.26 10.32 15.14
N ALA A 264 9.64 11.37 14.60
CA ALA A 264 9.16 12.50 15.41
C ALA A 264 8.13 12.09 16.46
N ASN A 265 7.30 11.09 16.17
CA ASN A 265 6.30 10.59 17.10
C ASN A 265 6.92 9.71 18.18
N ILE A 266 7.99 8.98 17.87
CA ILE A 266 8.79 8.31 18.92
C ILE A 266 9.42 9.34 19.87
N GLU A 267 9.93 10.47 19.36
CA GLU A 267 10.44 11.56 20.20
C GLU A 267 9.34 12.13 21.11
N TYR A 268 8.11 12.29 20.62
CA TYR A 268 6.96 12.70 21.44
C TYR A 268 6.53 11.64 22.47
N LEU A 269 6.68 10.36 22.18
CA LEU A 269 6.49 9.31 23.20
C LEU A 269 7.53 9.46 24.31
N LEU A 270 8.80 9.70 23.96
CA LEU A 270 9.90 9.85 24.92
C LEU A 270 9.76 11.10 25.78
N SER A 271 9.30 12.22 25.22
CA SER A 271 9.02 13.45 25.96
C SER A 271 7.74 13.37 26.82
N GLY A 272 6.83 12.42 26.52
CA GLY A 272 5.55 12.28 27.18
C GLY A 272 4.43 13.16 26.61
N GLU A 273 4.67 13.85 25.50
CA GLU A 273 3.68 14.66 24.78
C GLU A 273 2.66 13.81 24.03
N GLN A 274 3.05 12.56 23.67
CA GLN A 274 2.20 11.53 23.10
C GLN A 274 2.29 10.26 23.95
N GLN A 275 1.23 9.43 23.98
CA GLN A 275 1.19 8.26 24.85
C GLN A 275 1.28 6.95 24.09
N LEU A 276 0.87 6.92 22.80
CA LEU A 276 0.82 5.69 22.04
C LEU A 276 1.08 5.94 20.56
N GLU A 277 1.85 5.04 19.95
CA GLU A 277 1.88 4.78 18.52
C GLU A 277 1.51 3.33 18.26
N ILE A 278 0.87 3.06 17.15
CA ILE A 278 0.69 1.68 16.66
C ILE A 278 1.69 1.45 15.53
N TYR A 279 2.68 0.61 15.82
CA TYR A 279 3.66 0.21 14.83
C TYR A 279 3.02 -0.69 13.76
N LYS A 280 3.14 -0.25 12.53
CA LYS A 280 2.78 -1.00 11.33
C LYS A 280 4.06 -1.35 10.59
N ASP A 281 4.42 -2.64 10.56
CA ASP A 281 5.64 -3.10 9.91
C ASP A 281 5.47 -3.11 8.39
N GLU A 282 5.78 -1.97 7.75
CA GLU A 282 5.71 -1.80 6.31
C GLU A 282 6.75 -2.65 5.57
N ILE A 283 7.90 -2.94 6.19
CA ILE A 283 8.92 -3.80 5.57
C ILE A 283 8.39 -5.22 5.43
N THR A 284 7.81 -5.76 6.49
CA THR A 284 7.16 -7.08 6.46
C THR A 284 5.98 -7.10 5.47
N LEU A 285 5.18 -6.04 5.41
CA LEU A 285 4.09 -5.93 4.44
C LEU A 285 4.61 -5.94 3.00
N ALA A 286 5.62 -5.11 2.71
CA ALA A 286 6.21 -4.99 1.37
C ALA A 286 6.84 -6.32 0.92
N HIS A 287 7.59 -7.00 1.80
CA HIS A 287 8.16 -8.32 1.52
C HIS A 287 7.08 -9.37 1.25
N THR A 288 6.02 -9.36 2.05
CA THR A 288 4.89 -10.30 1.91
C THR A 288 4.16 -10.07 0.59
N ALA A 289 3.86 -8.82 0.25
CA ALA A 289 3.19 -8.49 -0.99
C ALA A 289 4.04 -8.80 -2.23
N ALA A 290 5.37 -8.57 -2.18
CA ALA A 290 6.27 -8.91 -3.27
C ALA A 290 6.34 -10.43 -3.52
N LYS A 291 6.45 -11.24 -2.45
CA LYS A 291 6.41 -12.70 -2.55
C LYS A 291 5.07 -13.21 -3.08
N LEU A 292 3.96 -12.65 -2.59
CA LEU A 292 2.62 -12.95 -3.10
C LEU A 292 2.51 -12.64 -4.60
N ALA A 293 2.95 -11.47 -5.02
CA ALA A 293 2.92 -11.06 -6.42
C ALA A 293 3.77 -11.98 -7.31
N ALA A 294 4.97 -12.35 -6.87
CA ALA A 294 5.83 -13.29 -7.59
C ALA A 294 5.22 -14.69 -7.70
N ALA A 295 4.54 -15.17 -6.65
CA ALA A 295 3.83 -16.44 -6.67
C ALA A 295 2.67 -16.43 -7.66
N LEU A 296 1.84 -15.39 -7.64
CA LEU A 296 0.73 -15.21 -8.58
C LEU A 296 1.22 -15.14 -10.03
N ALA A 297 2.33 -14.45 -10.28
CA ALA A 297 2.94 -14.37 -11.60
C ALA A 297 3.44 -15.72 -12.13
N ARG A 298 3.75 -16.66 -11.22
CA ARG A 298 4.10 -18.07 -11.56
C ARG A 298 2.87 -18.97 -11.67
N GLY A 299 1.66 -18.46 -11.52
CA GLY A 299 0.42 -19.23 -11.51
C GLY A 299 0.18 -20.00 -10.21
N THR A 300 0.93 -19.69 -9.15
CA THR A 300 0.72 -20.26 -7.82
C THR A 300 -0.28 -19.38 -7.03
N VAL A 301 -1.24 -20.02 -6.38
CA VAL A 301 -2.23 -19.33 -5.53
C VAL A 301 -1.87 -19.61 -4.07
N PRO A 302 -1.21 -18.70 -3.35
CA PRO A 302 -0.87 -18.89 -1.95
C PRO A 302 -2.12 -18.99 -1.06
N GLU A 303 -2.01 -19.69 0.06
CA GLU A 303 -3.08 -19.69 1.06
C GLU A 303 -3.18 -18.33 1.74
N PRO A 304 -4.38 -17.75 1.84
CA PRO A 304 -4.58 -16.49 2.56
C PRO A 304 -4.46 -16.70 4.09
N THR A 305 -4.05 -15.68 4.81
CA THR A 305 -4.06 -15.71 6.28
C THR A 305 -5.43 -15.36 6.87
N SER A 306 -6.26 -14.69 6.08
CA SER A 306 -7.64 -14.31 6.43
C SER A 306 -8.45 -14.01 5.18
N TYR A 307 -9.70 -13.62 5.40
CA TYR A 307 -10.59 -13.15 4.34
C TYR A 307 -11.20 -11.82 4.76
N THR A 308 -11.28 -10.89 3.82
CA THR A 308 -11.96 -9.61 4.00
C THR A 308 -13.29 -9.64 3.28
N ASP A 309 -14.35 -9.33 3.99
CA ASP A 309 -15.69 -9.28 3.41
C ASP A 309 -15.87 -8.02 2.55
N TYR A 310 -16.45 -8.21 1.39
CA TYR A 310 -16.89 -7.15 0.52
C TYR A 310 -18.36 -7.37 0.15
N LYS A 311 -19.24 -6.43 0.52
CA LYS A 311 -20.70 -6.44 0.22
C LYS A 311 -21.29 -7.86 0.16
N ASP A 312 -22.11 -8.20 1.09
CA ASP A 312 -23.04 -9.35 1.04
C ASP A 312 -22.47 -10.75 0.73
N ALA A 313 -21.17 -11.03 0.94
CA ALA A 313 -20.66 -12.40 0.97
C ALA A 313 -19.51 -12.81 0.03
N ARG A 314 -18.73 -11.91 -0.53
CA ARG A 314 -17.48 -12.34 -1.16
C ARG A 314 -16.30 -12.15 -0.24
N HIS A 315 -15.70 -13.27 0.13
CA HIS A 315 -14.48 -13.29 0.93
C HIS A 315 -13.27 -13.07 0.03
N ILE A 316 -12.71 -11.87 0.06
CA ILE A 316 -11.48 -11.56 -0.64
C ILE A 316 -10.32 -12.19 0.11
N LYS A 317 -9.50 -12.97 -0.59
CA LYS A 317 -8.27 -13.56 -0.04
C LYS A 317 -7.38 -12.46 0.50
N THR A 318 -7.03 -12.54 1.78
CA THR A 318 -6.34 -11.46 2.48
C THR A 318 -5.11 -11.99 3.20
N ILE A 319 -4.03 -11.23 3.13
CA ILE A 319 -2.84 -11.44 3.95
C ILE A 319 -2.66 -10.18 4.81
N LEU A 320 -2.91 -10.32 6.12
CA LEU A 320 -2.72 -9.23 7.07
C LEU A 320 -1.42 -9.43 7.84
N THR A 321 -0.61 -8.39 7.87
CA THR A 321 0.53 -8.31 8.78
C THR A 321 0.09 -7.75 10.14
N PRO A 322 0.70 -8.24 11.25
CA PRO A 322 0.33 -7.80 12.59
C PRO A 322 0.73 -6.34 12.83
N VAL A 323 0.04 -5.71 13.78
CA VAL A 323 0.37 -4.39 14.30
C VAL A 323 0.70 -4.49 15.78
N LYS A 324 1.50 -3.57 16.32
CA LYS A 324 1.97 -3.60 17.71
C LYS A 324 1.83 -2.24 18.38
N PRO A 325 1.32 -2.16 19.61
CA PRO A 325 1.31 -0.93 20.37
C PRO A 325 2.74 -0.56 20.82
N VAL A 326 3.13 0.70 20.60
CA VAL A 326 4.42 1.26 20.97
C VAL A 326 4.19 2.37 21.99
N THR A 327 4.87 2.24 23.10
CA THR A 327 4.87 3.21 24.20
C THR A 327 6.32 3.62 24.52
N ARG A 328 6.48 4.56 25.43
CA ARG A 328 7.79 4.98 25.95
C ARG A 328 8.61 3.81 26.53
N GLU A 329 7.93 2.79 27.08
CA GLU A 329 8.57 1.67 27.75
C GLU A 329 9.11 0.63 26.79
N ASN A 330 8.45 0.40 25.63
CA ASN A 330 8.75 -0.71 24.74
C ASN A 330 9.23 -0.31 23.33
N TYR A 331 9.40 0.99 23.06
CA TYR A 331 9.78 1.46 21.71
C TYR A 331 11.10 0.86 21.19
N ARG A 332 12.07 0.63 22.09
CA ARG A 332 13.37 0.04 21.70
C ARG A 332 13.19 -1.35 21.12
N GLU A 333 12.46 -2.22 21.83
CA GLU A 333 12.21 -3.58 21.41
C GLU A 333 11.42 -3.63 20.10
N ILE A 334 10.36 -2.81 19.98
CA ILE A 334 9.42 -2.93 18.85
C ILE A 334 9.88 -2.19 17.61
N VAL A 335 10.53 -1.02 17.77
CA VAL A 335 10.86 -0.14 16.65
C VAL A 335 12.36 -0.15 16.32
N VAL A 336 13.23 -0.09 17.33
CA VAL A 336 14.68 0.04 17.12
C VAL A 336 15.32 -1.31 16.82
N GLU A 337 14.98 -2.34 17.58
CA GLU A 337 15.58 -3.68 17.44
C GLU A 337 14.94 -4.50 16.30
N ALA A 338 13.69 -4.19 15.92
CA ALA A 338 12.99 -4.87 14.83
C ALA A 338 13.50 -4.46 13.43
N GLY A 339 14.31 -3.43 13.32
CA GLY A 339 14.90 -3.00 12.05
C GLY A 339 15.59 -1.65 12.14
N PRO A 340 16.51 -1.33 11.22
CA PRO A 340 17.29 -0.08 11.22
C PRO A 340 16.42 1.12 10.80
N ARG A 341 15.30 1.35 11.50
CA ARG A 341 14.39 2.42 11.15
C ARG A 341 14.86 3.80 11.59
N TYR A 342 15.53 3.86 12.74
CA TYR A 342 15.94 5.13 13.29
C TYR A 342 17.32 5.02 13.97
N GLU A 343 18.27 5.84 13.53
CA GLU A 343 19.35 6.29 14.39
C GLU A 343 18.73 7.28 15.39
N LEU A 344 18.35 6.77 16.57
CA LEU A 344 17.89 7.59 17.70
C LEU A 344 19.06 7.89 18.61
#